data_8b53b120e5f779d017913e43bcd1f53c
#
_entry.id   8b53b120e5f779d017913e43bcd1f53c
#
_cell.length_a   1.000
_cell.length_b   1.000
_cell.length_c   1.000
_cell.angle_alpha   90.00
_cell.angle_beta   90.00
_cell.angle_gamma   90.00
#
_symmetry.space_group_name_H-M   'P 1'
#
loop_
_entity.id
_entity.type
_entity.pdbx_description
1 polymer ?
#
loop_
_entity_poly.entity_id
_entity_poly.type
_entity_poly.pdbx_seq_one_letter_code
_entity_poly.pdbx_strand_id
1 'polypeptide(L)'
;MGGGRVRLGWAGMVCGVLLAGCTSGGDGPSGSGSPGARTPATAPADASPTADPSPTAVVDIDPARVPKTAGQAAALVRDVIAEPSAFGPDTVRRTPYESDPRRWAVLDGDCVWQRRPLPNDVLASLTRSYEIPASGGRGPVRLSAVVTAHRTAERADWENAGVLEEMMRCPSQLLRSGEVLTELTDVPSSFGDLGNGYADDVLTETGTYTSDELGGPHPYVWEQSRIGQFTIAVSGKGAKGWSRTDLFDRLRDPHTGMRAGLRRAIGRDPAATASPSAPEPGSTATKDGR
;
A
#
# COMPACT_ATOMS: atom_id res chain seq x y z
N MET A 1 -10.58 26.86 52.68
CA MET A 1 -11.34 28.07 52.32
C MET A 1 -11.22 28.21 50.83
N GLY A 2 -12.10 27.88 50.09
CA GLY A 2 -13.40 28.22 49.61
C GLY A 2 -13.26 28.27 48.11
N GLY A 3 -13.79 27.40 47.28
CA GLY A 3 -15.18 27.23 46.95
C GLY A 3 -15.48 28.00 45.66
N GLY A 4 -15.79 27.30 44.58
CA GLY A 4 -16.23 27.97 43.35
C GLY A 4 -16.49 26.98 42.19
N ARG A 5 -17.60 26.19 42.31
CA ARG A 5 -18.11 25.42 41.17
C ARG A 5 -19.02 26.34 40.35
N VAL A 6 -18.67 26.57 39.09
CA VAL A 6 -19.60 27.16 38.13
C VAL A 6 -20.10 26.07 37.21
N ARG A 7 -21.37 25.68 37.31
CA ARG A 7 -22.09 24.87 36.33
C ARG A 7 -22.69 25.84 35.31
N LEU A 8 -22.31 25.76 34.05
CA LEU A 8 -23.10 26.33 32.95
C LEU A 8 -23.79 25.18 32.22
N GLY A 9 -25.13 25.19 32.34
CA GLY A 9 -26.02 24.36 31.53
C GLY A 9 -26.11 24.95 30.10
N TRP A 10 -26.07 24.08 29.12
CA TRP A 10 -26.44 24.44 27.74
C TRP A 10 -27.72 23.72 27.37
N ALA A 11 -28.74 24.55 27.08
CA ALA A 11 -30.03 24.17 26.57
C ALA A 11 -29.95 23.72 25.10
N GLY A 12 -30.70 22.68 24.78
CA GLY A 12 -30.82 22.15 23.44
C GLY A 12 -31.55 23.08 22.47
N MET A 13 -31.12 23.10 21.24
CA MET A 13 -31.87 23.65 20.12
C MET A 13 -31.97 22.59 19.03
N VAL A 14 -33.16 22.01 18.92
CA VAL A 14 -33.55 21.08 17.85
C VAL A 14 -34.01 21.93 16.65
N CYS A 15 -33.26 21.91 15.52
CA CYS A 15 -33.73 22.42 14.26
C CYS A 15 -34.12 21.25 13.35
N GLY A 16 -35.44 21.06 13.19
CA GLY A 16 -36.00 20.17 12.19
C GLY A 16 -35.92 20.80 10.79
N VAL A 17 -35.36 20.10 9.82
CA VAL A 17 -35.41 20.47 8.40
C VAL A 17 -36.43 19.58 7.69
N LEU A 18 -37.54 20.20 7.24
CA LEU A 18 -38.56 19.60 6.38
C LEU A 18 -38.04 19.59 4.92
N LEU A 19 -37.95 18.43 4.33
CA LEU A 19 -37.72 18.25 2.88
C LEU A 19 -39.06 18.27 2.15
N ALA A 20 -39.32 19.34 1.39
CA ALA A 20 -40.46 19.43 0.48
C ALA A 20 -40.03 18.81 -0.89
N GLY A 21 -40.74 17.77 -1.30
CA GLY A 21 -40.62 17.18 -2.63
C GLY A 21 -41.36 18.02 -3.67
N CYS A 22 -40.71 18.31 -4.80
CA CYS A 22 -41.34 18.87 -5.98
C CYS A 22 -41.62 17.76 -6.98
N THR A 23 -42.93 17.46 -7.21
CA THR A 23 -43.42 16.74 -8.34
C THR A 23 -43.77 17.74 -9.43
N SER A 24 -43.12 17.71 -10.59
CA SER A 24 -43.53 18.44 -11.77
C SER A 24 -44.31 17.49 -12.71
N GLY A 25 -45.61 17.73 -12.82
CA GLY A 25 -46.47 17.15 -13.85
C GLY A 25 -46.27 17.87 -15.16
N GLY A 26 -46.22 17.10 -16.25
CA GLY A 26 -46.27 17.59 -17.65
C GLY A 26 -47.35 16.87 -18.38
N ASP A 27 -48.43 17.60 -18.73
CA ASP A 27 -49.53 17.16 -19.60
C ASP A 27 -49.08 17.14 -21.08
N GLY A 28 -49.46 16.10 -21.78
CA GLY A 28 -49.36 16.02 -23.24
C GLY A 28 -50.34 14.99 -23.82
N PRO A 29 -50.92 15.19 -25.01
CA PRO A 29 -52.28 14.78 -25.34
C PRO A 29 -52.46 13.35 -25.86
N SER A 30 -53.69 12.89 -25.66
CA SER A 30 -54.27 11.63 -26.07
C SER A 30 -54.10 11.30 -27.57
N GLY A 31 -53.62 10.12 -27.87
CA GLY A 31 -53.66 9.46 -29.18
C GLY A 31 -54.23 8.06 -29.04
N SER A 32 -55.47 7.87 -29.54
CA SER A 32 -56.16 6.58 -29.65
C SER A 32 -55.49 5.66 -30.66
N GLY A 33 -55.09 4.45 -30.28
CA GLY A 33 -54.63 3.39 -31.17
C GLY A 33 -55.02 2.02 -30.65
N SER A 34 -55.77 1.28 -31.48
CA SER A 34 -56.37 -0.05 -31.27
C SER A 34 -55.39 -1.14 -30.80
N PRO A 35 -55.89 -2.18 -30.12
CA PRO A 35 -55.06 -3.25 -29.56
C PRO A 35 -54.66 -4.28 -30.60
N GLY A 36 -53.39 -4.32 -30.97
CA GLY A 36 -52.78 -5.41 -31.70
C GLY A 36 -52.27 -6.48 -30.76
N ALA A 37 -52.67 -7.72 -31.00
CA ALA A 37 -52.24 -8.91 -30.27
C ALA A 37 -50.71 -9.05 -30.27
N ARG A 38 -50.09 -9.04 -29.10
CA ARG A 38 -48.63 -9.33 -28.92
C ARG A 38 -48.44 -10.81 -28.59
N THR A 39 -47.75 -11.49 -29.47
CA THR A 39 -47.15 -12.80 -29.22
C THR A 39 -46.17 -12.69 -28.05
N PRO A 40 -46.12 -13.61 -27.08
CA PRO A 40 -45.13 -13.57 -26.03
C PRO A 40 -43.73 -13.81 -26.59
N ALA A 41 -42.88 -12.81 -26.49
CA ALA A 41 -41.46 -12.95 -26.75
C ALA A 41 -40.82 -13.81 -25.66
N THR A 42 -40.23 -14.93 -26.07
CA THR A 42 -39.39 -15.78 -25.23
C THR A 42 -38.22 -14.92 -24.73
N ALA A 43 -38.09 -14.76 -23.41
CA ALA A 43 -36.97 -14.10 -22.80
C ALA A 43 -35.67 -14.86 -23.14
N PRO A 44 -34.57 -14.17 -23.48
CA PRO A 44 -33.28 -14.83 -23.61
C PRO A 44 -32.85 -15.38 -22.23
N ALA A 45 -32.34 -16.61 -22.22
CA ALA A 45 -31.76 -17.24 -21.04
C ALA A 45 -30.69 -16.35 -20.45
N ASP A 46 -30.71 -16.18 -19.12
CA ASP A 46 -29.69 -15.51 -18.32
C ASP A 46 -28.30 -16.00 -18.72
N ALA A 47 -27.56 -15.13 -19.40
CA ALA A 47 -26.11 -15.29 -19.49
C ALA A 47 -25.52 -15.12 -18.08
N SER A 48 -25.06 -16.18 -17.48
CA SER A 48 -24.27 -16.12 -16.26
C SER A 48 -23.18 -15.07 -16.45
N PRO A 49 -22.96 -14.16 -15.49
CA PRO A 49 -21.88 -13.20 -15.59
C PRO A 49 -20.58 -13.97 -15.73
N THR A 50 -19.92 -13.81 -16.87
CA THR A 50 -18.54 -14.27 -17.04
C THR A 50 -17.72 -13.51 -15.99
N ALA A 51 -17.13 -14.23 -15.04
CA ALA A 51 -16.25 -13.62 -14.05
C ALA A 51 -15.16 -12.87 -14.81
N ASP A 52 -15.00 -11.58 -14.53
CA ASP A 52 -13.89 -10.79 -15.05
C ASP A 52 -12.59 -11.52 -14.72
N PRO A 53 -11.66 -11.64 -15.68
CA PRO A 53 -10.38 -12.26 -15.40
C PRO A 53 -9.70 -11.48 -14.28
N SER A 54 -9.40 -12.15 -13.17
CA SER A 54 -8.57 -11.57 -12.11
C SER A 54 -7.30 -10.98 -12.72
N PRO A 55 -6.89 -9.77 -12.32
CA PRO A 55 -5.68 -9.16 -12.85
C PRO A 55 -4.50 -10.12 -12.71
N THR A 56 -3.79 -10.37 -13.79
CA THR A 56 -2.62 -11.24 -13.80
C THR A 56 -1.55 -10.60 -12.90
N ALA A 57 -1.07 -11.33 -11.90
CA ALA A 57 0.01 -10.86 -11.03
C ALA A 57 1.23 -10.45 -11.87
N VAL A 58 1.78 -9.28 -11.59
CA VAL A 58 2.93 -8.72 -12.32
C VAL A 58 4.21 -9.54 -12.09
N VAL A 59 4.26 -10.30 -10.99
CA VAL A 59 5.39 -11.15 -10.62
C VAL A 59 4.96 -12.60 -10.62
N ASP A 60 5.60 -13.44 -11.45
CA ASP A 60 5.43 -14.89 -11.40
C ASP A 60 6.17 -15.44 -10.17
N ILE A 61 5.41 -15.71 -9.12
CA ILE A 61 5.92 -16.16 -7.82
C ILE A 61 6.07 -17.67 -7.82
N ASP A 62 7.23 -18.16 -7.36
CA ASP A 62 7.45 -19.56 -7.09
C ASP A 62 6.93 -19.94 -5.69
N PRO A 63 5.87 -20.75 -5.57
CA PRO A 63 5.31 -21.15 -4.28
C PRO A 63 6.30 -21.92 -3.38
N ALA A 64 7.35 -22.49 -3.95
CA ALA A 64 8.38 -23.20 -3.19
C ALA A 64 9.35 -22.23 -2.49
N ARG A 65 9.51 -21.01 -2.99
CA ARG A 65 10.40 -19.98 -2.46
C ARG A 65 9.69 -19.06 -1.45
N VAL A 66 8.37 -19.12 -1.36
CA VAL A 66 7.60 -18.30 -0.44
C VAL A 66 7.71 -18.84 0.99
N PRO A 67 8.02 -17.99 2.00
CA PRO A 67 8.14 -18.43 3.39
C PRO A 67 6.80 -18.93 3.92
N LYS A 68 6.84 -20.08 4.60
CA LYS A 68 5.67 -20.74 5.22
C LYS A 68 5.66 -20.59 6.74
N THR A 69 6.78 -20.19 7.33
CA THR A 69 6.96 -20.03 8.79
C THR A 69 7.46 -18.63 9.13
N ALA A 70 7.20 -18.19 10.37
CA ALA A 70 7.70 -16.91 10.86
C ALA A 70 9.25 -16.82 10.82
N GLY A 71 9.95 -17.94 11.06
CA GLY A 71 11.41 -17.95 10.99
C GLY A 71 11.93 -17.72 9.57
N GLN A 72 11.35 -18.41 8.57
CA GLN A 72 11.69 -18.20 7.16
C GLN A 72 11.35 -16.78 6.70
N ALA A 73 10.17 -16.27 7.10
CA ALA A 73 9.76 -14.90 6.78
C ALA A 73 10.71 -13.87 7.40
N ALA A 74 11.09 -14.03 8.68
CA ALA A 74 12.02 -13.13 9.35
C ALA A 74 13.43 -13.14 8.71
N ALA A 75 13.89 -14.27 8.19
CA ALA A 75 15.14 -14.34 7.43
C ALA A 75 15.00 -13.57 6.10
N LEU A 76 13.95 -13.86 5.32
CA LEU A 76 13.73 -13.22 4.02
C LEU A 76 13.58 -11.70 4.12
N VAL A 77 12.79 -11.19 5.09
CA VAL A 77 12.60 -9.74 5.24
C VAL A 77 13.91 -9.04 5.64
N ARG A 78 14.82 -9.72 6.37
CA ARG A 78 16.14 -9.17 6.69
C ARG A 78 17.07 -9.12 5.48
N ASP A 79 16.98 -10.08 4.58
CA ASP A 79 17.80 -10.13 3.36
C ASP A 79 17.33 -9.08 2.33
N VAL A 80 16.03 -8.78 2.31
CA VAL A 80 15.44 -7.88 1.32
C VAL A 80 15.49 -6.41 1.74
N ILE A 81 15.33 -6.13 3.06
CA ILE A 81 15.21 -4.75 3.55
C ILE A 81 16.50 -3.95 3.32
N ALA A 82 16.34 -2.69 2.87
CA ALA A 82 17.45 -1.84 2.49
C ALA A 82 18.54 -1.70 3.57
N GLU A 83 19.80 -1.55 3.15
CA GLU A 83 20.91 -1.10 3.99
C GLU A 83 21.07 0.43 3.90
N PRO A 84 21.77 1.08 4.86
CA PRO A 84 21.92 2.55 4.85
C PRO A 84 22.45 3.11 3.52
N SER A 85 23.41 2.43 2.90
CA SER A 85 24.03 2.85 1.62
C SER A 85 23.05 2.94 0.47
N ALA A 86 21.91 2.24 0.53
CA ALA A 86 20.87 2.33 -0.50
C ALA A 86 20.19 3.71 -0.53
N PHE A 87 20.15 4.42 0.60
CA PHE A 87 19.61 5.79 0.71
C PHE A 87 20.64 6.87 0.37
N GLY A 88 21.89 6.49 0.11
CA GLY A 88 23.01 7.38 -0.22
C GLY A 88 24.19 7.25 0.75
N PRO A 89 25.36 7.75 0.35
CA PRO A 89 26.60 7.56 1.09
C PRO A 89 26.65 8.31 2.43
N ASP A 90 25.82 9.32 2.61
CA ASP A 90 25.68 10.15 3.81
C ASP A 90 24.68 9.60 4.84
N THR A 91 24.05 8.43 4.54
CA THR A 91 23.04 7.84 5.40
C THR A 91 23.67 6.90 6.44
N VAL A 92 23.25 7.07 7.69
CA VAL A 92 23.73 6.27 8.83
C VAL A 92 22.56 5.51 9.50
N ARG A 93 22.90 4.48 10.27
CA ARG A 93 21.94 3.76 11.11
C ARG A 93 21.46 4.64 12.26
N ARG A 94 20.15 4.68 12.50
CA ARG A 94 19.56 5.37 13.66
C ARG A 94 19.20 4.38 14.74
N THR A 95 19.41 4.72 16.00
CA THR A 95 19.07 3.86 17.15
C THR A 95 17.61 4.08 17.60
N PRO A 96 16.78 3.02 17.79
CA PRO A 96 17.08 1.63 17.43
C PRO A 96 17.11 1.43 15.91
N TYR A 97 18.02 0.59 15.41
CA TYR A 97 18.19 0.36 13.98
C TYR A 97 17.12 -0.59 13.42
N GLU A 98 16.92 -1.75 14.05
CA GLU A 98 15.93 -2.74 13.68
C GLU A 98 14.82 -2.87 14.72
N SER A 99 13.60 -3.08 14.25
CA SER A 99 12.47 -3.47 15.10
C SER A 99 12.51 -4.97 15.41
N ASP A 100 11.76 -5.40 16.44
CA ASP A 100 11.46 -6.83 16.63
C ASP A 100 10.53 -7.29 15.49
N PRO A 101 10.90 -8.30 14.67
CA PRO A 101 10.09 -8.76 13.55
C PRO A 101 8.79 -9.46 13.96
N ARG A 102 8.57 -9.69 15.27
CA ARG A 102 7.31 -10.21 15.83
C ARG A 102 6.33 -9.12 16.27
N ARG A 103 6.68 -7.88 16.02
CA ARG A 103 5.83 -6.72 16.34
C ARG A 103 5.76 -5.79 15.14
N TRP A 104 4.58 -5.24 14.91
CA TRP A 104 4.38 -4.30 13.83
C TRP A 104 3.72 -3.00 14.31
N ALA A 105 3.76 -1.99 13.46
CA ALA A 105 3.10 -0.72 13.71
C ALA A 105 1.62 -0.83 13.37
N VAL A 106 0.76 -0.27 14.21
CA VAL A 106 -0.70 -0.20 14.02
C VAL A 106 -1.15 1.19 14.42
N LEU A 107 -1.96 1.81 13.59
CA LEU A 107 -2.65 3.06 13.91
C LEU A 107 -3.93 2.72 14.68
N ASP A 108 -4.07 3.22 15.90
CA ASP A 108 -5.26 2.96 16.71
C ASP A 108 -6.44 3.90 16.38
N GLY A 109 -7.55 3.72 17.07
CA GLY A 109 -8.77 4.52 16.85
C GLY A 109 -8.62 6.01 17.19
N ASP A 110 -7.62 6.36 17.98
CA ASP A 110 -7.30 7.74 18.39
C ASP A 110 -6.22 8.37 17.49
N CYS A 111 -5.92 7.72 16.35
CA CYS A 111 -4.89 8.15 15.38
C CYS A 111 -3.47 8.19 15.98
N VAL A 112 -3.17 7.27 16.90
CA VAL A 112 -1.86 7.13 17.54
C VAL A 112 -1.19 5.83 17.09
N TRP A 113 0.06 5.92 16.62
CA TRP A 113 0.84 4.76 16.22
C TRP A 113 1.31 3.94 17.43
N GLN A 114 0.99 2.65 17.42
CA GLN A 114 1.32 1.67 18.47
C GLN A 114 2.17 0.54 17.90
N ARG A 115 3.02 -0.05 18.75
CA ARG A 115 3.69 -1.32 18.44
C ARG A 115 2.96 -2.48 19.11
N ARG A 116 2.34 -3.34 18.32
CA ARG A 116 1.57 -4.51 18.80
C ARG A 116 2.21 -5.83 18.36
N PRO A 117 1.90 -6.95 19.02
CA PRO A 117 2.24 -8.28 18.49
C PRO A 117 1.66 -8.45 17.08
N LEU A 118 2.33 -9.27 16.25
CA LEU A 118 1.80 -9.59 14.92
C LEU A 118 0.42 -10.24 15.02
N PRO A 119 -0.53 -9.88 14.14
CA PRO A 119 -1.76 -10.65 13.97
C PRO A 119 -1.45 -12.02 13.34
N ASN A 120 -2.43 -12.94 13.42
CA ASN A 120 -2.24 -14.33 12.99
C ASN A 120 -1.95 -14.49 11.48
N ASP A 121 -2.29 -13.51 10.68
CA ASP A 121 -2.13 -13.48 9.23
C ASP A 121 -0.82 -12.83 8.77
N VAL A 122 0.00 -12.31 9.69
CA VAL A 122 1.34 -11.78 9.42
C VAL A 122 2.40 -12.74 9.96
N LEU A 123 3.37 -13.10 9.11
CA LEU A 123 4.48 -13.98 9.46
C LEU A 123 5.67 -13.22 10.07
N ALA A 124 5.99 -12.04 9.54
CA ALA A 124 7.05 -11.17 10.03
C ALA A 124 6.86 -9.75 9.51
N SER A 125 7.23 -8.75 10.29
CA SER A 125 7.33 -7.35 9.86
C SER A 125 8.59 -6.73 10.43
N LEU A 126 9.48 -6.23 9.56
CA LEU A 126 10.75 -5.63 9.97
C LEU A 126 10.81 -4.18 9.52
N THR A 127 11.17 -3.30 10.45
CA THR A 127 11.48 -1.89 10.16
C THR A 127 12.95 -1.64 10.46
N ARG A 128 13.66 -0.99 9.53
CA ARG A 128 14.97 -0.37 9.76
C ARG A 128 14.85 1.14 9.77
N SER A 129 15.59 1.79 10.64
CA SER A 129 15.60 3.25 10.84
C SER A 129 16.96 3.82 10.48
N TYR A 130 16.94 4.93 9.72
CA TYR A 130 18.14 5.59 9.23
C TYR A 130 18.05 7.10 9.48
N GLU A 131 19.17 7.76 9.34
CA GLU A 131 19.28 9.21 9.39
C GLU A 131 20.30 9.71 8.39
N ILE A 132 19.98 10.81 7.71
CA ILE A 132 20.95 11.65 7.05
C ILE A 132 21.29 12.75 8.05
N PRO A 133 22.53 12.81 8.60
CA PRO A 133 22.91 13.83 9.58
C PRO A 133 22.81 15.24 9.01
N ALA A 134 22.61 16.21 9.88
CA ALA A 134 22.62 17.62 9.49
C ALA A 134 23.95 18.01 8.82
N SER A 135 23.89 18.67 7.69
CA SER A 135 25.07 19.13 6.96
C SER A 135 24.72 20.30 6.02
N GLY A 136 25.70 21.15 5.72
CA GLY A 136 25.53 22.23 4.71
C GLY A 136 24.38 23.19 5.01
N GLY A 137 24.02 23.40 6.28
CA GLY A 137 22.89 24.26 6.67
C GLY A 137 21.50 23.58 6.57
N ARG A 138 21.46 22.30 6.16
CA ARG A 138 20.24 21.45 6.15
C ARG A 138 20.14 20.68 7.47
N GLY A 139 18.93 20.52 7.99
CA GLY A 139 18.64 19.70 9.16
C GLY A 139 18.72 18.21 8.88
N PRO A 140 18.74 17.34 9.93
CA PRO A 140 18.83 15.90 9.77
C PRO A 140 17.50 15.34 9.25
N VAL A 141 17.55 14.35 8.33
CA VAL A 141 16.38 13.66 7.79
C VAL A 141 16.27 12.27 8.41
N ARG A 142 15.07 11.91 8.84
CA ARG A 142 14.77 10.57 9.36
C ARG A 142 14.13 9.72 8.28
N LEU A 143 14.76 8.59 7.98
CA LEU A 143 14.31 7.67 6.95
C LEU A 143 13.95 6.31 7.57
N SER A 144 13.07 5.57 6.93
CA SER A 144 12.81 4.18 7.29
C SER A 144 12.52 3.31 6.08
N ALA A 145 12.79 2.01 6.22
CA ALA A 145 12.31 0.97 5.35
C ALA A 145 11.52 -0.05 6.17
N VAL A 146 10.46 -0.61 5.56
CA VAL A 146 9.63 -1.65 6.15
C VAL A 146 9.44 -2.76 5.13
N VAL A 147 9.53 -4.02 5.58
CA VAL A 147 9.14 -5.19 4.79
C VAL A 147 8.26 -6.07 5.67
N THR A 148 7.05 -6.35 5.19
CA THR A 148 6.11 -7.24 5.87
C THR A 148 5.84 -8.47 5.00
N ALA A 149 5.83 -9.65 5.61
CA ALA A 149 5.46 -10.91 5.00
C ALA A 149 4.14 -11.40 5.60
N HIS A 150 3.11 -11.50 4.79
CA HIS A 150 1.80 -12.05 5.15
C HIS A 150 1.71 -13.54 4.86
N ARG A 151 0.66 -14.20 5.35
CA ARG A 151 0.39 -15.61 5.01
C ARG A 151 -0.14 -15.79 3.60
N THR A 152 -0.85 -14.79 3.06
CA THR A 152 -1.45 -14.82 1.73
C THR A 152 -1.32 -13.48 1.02
N ALA A 153 -1.41 -13.47 -0.30
CA ALA A 153 -1.43 -12.26 -1.10
C ALA A 153 -2.66 -11.39 -0.79
N GLU A 154 -3.82 -12.02 -0.52
CA GLU A 154 -5.04 -11.32 -0.11
C GLU A 154 -4.84 -10.52 1.19
N ARG A 155 -4.07 -11.06 2.16
CA ARG A 155 -3.79 -10.34 3.41
C ARG A 155 -2.84 -9.15 3.21
N ALA A 156 -1.90 -9.27 2.29
CA ALA A 156 -1.07 -8.14 1.88
C ALA A 156 -1.88 -7.05 1.16
N ASP A 157 -2.87 -7.45 0.37
CA ASP A 157 -3.82 -6.55 -0.29
C ASP A 157 -4.67 -5.78 0.74
N TRP A 158 -5.19 -6.47 1.75
CA TRP A 158 -5.90 -5.84 2.86
C TRP A 158 -5.04 -4.86 3.67
N GLU A 159 -3.74 -5.11 3.85
CA GLU A 159 -2.84 -4.12 4.46
C GLU A 159 -2.74 -2.87 3.58
N ASN A 160 -2.59 -3.05 2.26
CA ASN A 160 -2.51 -1.92 1.33
C ASN A 160 -3.79 -1.08 1.33
N ALA A 161 -4.96 -1.72 1.33
CA ALA A 161 -6.25 -1.05 1.46
C ALA A 161 -6.39 -0.36 2.84
N GLY A 162 -5.87 -0.99 3.90
CA GLY A 162 -5.87 -0.45 5.26
C GLY A 162 -5.08 0.86 5.38
N VAL A 163 -3.96 1.01 4.68
CA VAL A 163 -3.19 2.26 4.67
C VAL A 163 -4.02 3.41 4.09
N LEU A 164 -4.78 3.17 3.02
CA LEU A 164 -5.69 4.17 2.44
C LEU A 164 -6.81 4.55 3.42
N GLU A 165 -7.42 3.55 4.06
CA GLU A 165 -8.48 3.78 5.06
C GLU A 165 -7.94 4.55 6.28
N GLU A 166 -6.76 4.20 6.77
CA GLU A 166 -6.08 4.89 7.87
C GLU A 166 -5.82 6.36 7.57
N MET A 167 -5.35 6.68 6.37
CA MET A 167 -5.13 8.06 5.93
C MET A 167 -6.44 8.85 5.85
N MET A 168 -7.52 8.25 5.31
CA MET A 168 -8.84 8.89 5.23
C MET A 168 -9.44 9.14 6.60
N ARG A 169 -9.31 8.18 7.52
CA ARG A 169 -9.83 8.25 8.90
C ARG A 169 -8.98 9.16 9.78
N CYS A 170 -7.66 9.17 9.57
CA CYS A 170 -6.67 9.86 10.38
C CYS A 170 -5.76 10.74 9.52
N PRO A 171 -6.25 11.88 8.97
CA PRO A 171 -5.41 12.79 8.20
C PRO A 171 -4.34 13.49 9.05
N SER A 172 -4.43 13.35 10.37
CA SER A 172 -3.40 13.71 11.35
C SER A 172 -3.11 12.50 12.23
N GLN A 173 -1.82 12.17 12.37
CA GLN A 173 -1.39 10.96 13.09
C GLN A 173 -0.28 11.30 14.10
N LEU A 174 -0.43 10.85 15.33
CA LEU A 174 0.60 10.95 16.36
C LEU A 174 1.56 9.74 16.23
N LEU A 175 2.78 9.97 15.78
CA LEU A 175 3.79 8.91 15.66
C LEU A 175 4.32 8.45 17.00
N ARG A 176 4.54 9.42 17.90
CA ARG A 176 4.93 9.29 19.30
C ARG A 176 4.84 10.67 19.97
N SER A 177 5.00 10.75 21.28
CA SER A 177 5.05 12.05 21.98
C SER A 177 6.02 12.99 21.29
N GLY A 178 5.54 14.19 20.94
CA GLY A 178 6.32 15.21 20.25
C GLY A 178 6.59 14.97 18.76
N GLU A 179 5.97 14.00 18.10
CA GLU A 179 6.08 13.79 16.63
C GLU A 179 4.72 13.55 15.99
N VAL A 180 4.33 14.41 15.05
CA VAL A 180 3.02 14.38 14.38
C VAL A 180 3.19 14.45 12.87
N LEU A 181 2.36 13.67 12.17
CA LEU A 181 2.07 13.84 10.75
C LEU A 181 0.74 14.56 10.61
N THR A 182 0.63 15.47 9.66
CA THR A 182 -0.60 16.19 9.32
C THR A 182 -0.74 16.35 7.82
N GLU A 183 -1.93 16.73 7.36
CA GLU A 183 -2.22 16.95 5.94
C GLU A 183 -1.88 15.74 5.06
N LEU A 184 -2.11 14.54 5.61
CA LEU A 184 -1.86 13.31 4.87
C LEU A 184 -2.82 13.19 3.69
N THR A 185 -2.27 12.85 2.54
CA THR A 185 -3.01 12.66 1.29
C THR A 185 -2.32 11.63 0.41
N ASP A 186 -3.12 10.82 -0.28
CA ASP A 186 -2.62 9.96 -1.35
C ASP A 186 -2.32 10.81 -2.59
N VAL A 187 -1.22 10.46 -3.25
CA VAL A 187 -0.82 11.10 -4.50
C VAL A 187 -0.48 10.04 -5.53
N PRO A 188 -0.70 10.30 -6.83
CA PRO A 188 -0.27 9.39 -7.88
C PRO A 188 1.22 9.05 -7.71
N SER A 189 1.56 7.77 -7.88
CA SER A 189 2.95 7.33 -7.83
C SER A 189 3.80 8.19 -8.76
N SER A 190 4.98 8.62 -8.29
CA SER A 190 5.94 9.39 -9.09
C SER A 190 6.43 8.65 -10.34
N PHE A 191 6.19 7.33 -10.40
CA PHE A 191 6.49 6.48 -11.56
C PHE A 191 5.29 6.30 -12.50
N GLY A 192 4.11 6.87 -12.20
CA GLY A 192 2.89 6.70 -12.98
C GLY A 192 2.58 5.22 -13.25
N ASP A 193 2.05 4.92 -14.44
CA ASP A 193 1.72 3.53 -14.86
C ASP A 193 2.96 2.61 -14.92
N LEU A 194 4.17 3.16 -15.07
CA LEU A 194 5.42 2.38 -15.00
C LEU A 194 5.67 1.80 -13.61
N GLY A 195 5.18 2.45 -12.55
CA GLY A 195 5.24 1.93 -11.17
C GLY A 195 4.51 0.60 -11.03
N ASN A 196 3.36 0.47 -11.67
CA ASN A 196 2.53 -0.73 -11.67
C ASN A 196 3.15 -1.91 -12.46
N GLY A 197 4.11 -1.65 -13.36
CA GLY A 197 4.86 -2.70 -14.07
C GLY A 197 5.85 -3.49 -13.21
N TYR A 198 6.08 -3.09 -11.94
CA TYR A 198 7.08 -3.70 -11.05
C TYR A 198 6.53 -4.22 -9.73
N ALA A 199 5.25 -4.00 -9.46
CA ALA A 199 4.55 -4.44 -8.25
C ALA A 199 3.07 -4.69 -8.60
N ASP A 200 2.38 -5.50 -7.79
CA ASP A 200 0.94 -5.74 -7.97
C ASP A 200 0.13 -4.47 -7.63
N ASP A 201 0.60 -3.69 -6.62
CA ASP A 201 0.04 -2.40 -6.25
C ASP A 201 1.14 -1.44 -5.79
N VAL A 202 0.90 -0.16 -5.96
CA VAL A 202 1.75 0.95 -5.47
C VAL A 202 0.87 2.03 -4.85
N LEU A 203 1.26 2.47 -3.66
CA LEU A 203 0.62 3.53 -2.91
C LEU A 203 1.67 4.58 -2.54
N THR A 204 1.32 5.85 -2.69
CA THR A 204 2.18 6.97 -2.27
C THR A 204 1.40 7.94 -1.42
N GLU A 205 1.86 8.14 -0.20
CA GLU A 205 1.30 9.11 0.74
C GLU A 205 2.26 10.27 0.95
N THR A 206 1.74 11.47 1.00
CA THR A 206 2.50 12.68 1.36
C THR A 206 1.78 13.47 2.43
N GLY A 207 2.52 14.31 3.12
CA GLY A 207 1.98 15.17 4.16
C GLY A 207 3.05 16.09 4.73
N THR A 208 2.82 16.54 5.96
CA THR A 208 3.79 17.33 6.73
C THR A 208 4.16 16.61 8.03
N TYR A 209 5.41 16.78 8.43
CA TYR A 209 5.98 16.25 9.65
C TYR A 209 6.41 17.38 10.57
N THR A 210 6.00 17.32 11.83
CA THR A 210 6.42 18.25 12.89
C THR A 210 6.95 17.47 14.06
N SER A 211 8.04 17.94 14.66
CA SER A 211 8.57 17.34 15.90
C SER A 211 9.11 18.42 16.84
N ASP A 212 9.05 18.13 18.14
CA ASP A 212 9.61 18.99 19.18
C ASP A 212 11.12 19.19 19.01
N GLU A 213 11.81 18.20 18.45
CA GLU A 213 13.27 18.22 18.25
C GLU A 213 13.68 18.95 16.97
N LEU A 214 12.98 18.71 15.85
CA LEU A 214 13.38 19.22 14.54
C LEU A 214 12.56 20.43 14.07
N GLY A 215 11.52 20.80 14.81
CA GLY A 215 10.55 21.80 14.40
C GLY A 215 9.62 21.30 13.30
N GLY A 216 9.18 22.21 12.47
CA GLY A 216 8.28 21.90 11.34
C GLY A 216 7.34 23.07 11.05
N PRO A 217 6.41 22.92 10.09
CA PRO A 217 6.17 21.71 9.29
C PRO A 217 7.27 21.45 8.25
N HIS A 218 7.61 20.18 8.07
CA HIS A 218 8.56 19.69 7.08
C HIS A 218 7.88 18.68 6.16
N PRO A 219 8.36 18.42 4.93
CA PRO A 219 7.76 17.44 4.04
C PRO A 219 7.85 16.02 4.62
N TYR A 220 6.79 15.25 4.39
CA TYR A 220 6.71 13.81 4.66
C TYR A 220 6.37 13.07 3.38
N VAL A 221 6.97 11.88 3.19
CA VAL A 221 6.71 10.97 2.09
C VAL A 221 6.72 9.53 2.62
N TRP A 222 5.73 8.75 2.19
CA TRP A 222 5.67 7.30 2.33
C TRP A 222 5.36 6.69 0.97
N GLU A 223 6.11 5.67 0.58
CA GLU A 223 5.85 4.88 -0.62
C GLU A 223 5.77 3.41 -0.25
N GLN A 224 4.71 2.73 -0.67
CA GLN A 224 4.50 1.31 -0.44
C GLN A 224 4.23 0.58 -1.76
N SER A 225 4.74 -0.63 -1.88
CA SER A 225 4.44 -1.56 -2.97
C SER A 225 4.04 -2.90 -2.41
N ARG A 226 3.07 -3.56 -3.06
CA ARG A 226 2.72 -4.95 -2.82
C ARG A 226 3.29 -5.85 -3.91
N ILE A 227 3.86 -6.99 -3.53
CA ILE A 227 4.31 -8.06 -4.42
C ILE A 227 3.88 -9.39 -3.80
N GLY A 228 2.84 -10.00 -4.35
CA GLY A 228 2.23 -11.21 -3.79
C GLY A 228 1.82 -11.01 -2.35
N GLN A 229 2.36 -11.84 -1.46
CA GLN A 229 2.07 -11.78 -0.02
C GLN A 229 2.99 -10.83 0.78
N PHE A 230 3.69 -9.92 0.11
CA PHE A 230 4.61 -8.99 0.76
C PHE A 230 4.23 -7.55 0.51
N THR A 231 4.39 -6.70 1.53
CA THR A 231 4.41 -5.26 1.39
C THR A 231 5.82 -4.74 1.66
N ILE A 232 6.23 -3.76 0.90
CA ILE A 232 7.53 -3.10 0.98
C ILE A 232 7.27 -1.61 1.04
N ALA A 233 7.78 -0.94 2.06
CA ALA A 233 7.61 0.50 2.16
C ALA A 233 8.91 1.21 2.52
N VAL A 234 8.98 2.48 2.11
CA VAL A 234 10.01 3.43 2.52
C VAL A 234 9.36 4.72 2.96
N SER A 235 9.96 5.43 3.91
CA SER A 235 9.47 6.76 4.29
C SER A 235 10.59 7.73 4.57
N GLY A 236 10.29 9.02 4.36
CA GLY A 236 11.15 10.15 4.68
C GLY A 236 10.40 11.20 5.48
N LYS A 237 10.94 11.55 6.65
CA LYS A 237 10.53 12.69 7.48
C LYS A 237 11.57 13.76 7.32
N GLY A 238 11.19 14.84 6.60
CA GLY A 238 12.08 15.95 6.26
C GLY A 238 12.50 16.79 7.45
N ALA A 239 13.31 17.77 7.16
CA ALA A 239 13.81 18.76 8.10
C ALA A 239 14.08 20.07 7.36
N LYS A 240 14.57 21.08 8.09
CA LYS A 240 14.95 22.38 7.52
C LYS A 240 15.82 22.20 6.26
N GLY A 241 15.44 22.87 5.17
CA GLY A 241 16.19 22.87 3.91
C GLY A 241 15.97 21.66 3.01
N TRP A 242 15.05 20.76 3.37
CA TRP A 242 14.64 19.62 2.53
C TRP A 242 13.29 19.87 1.88
N SER A 243 13.19 19.58 0.60
CA SER A 243 11.94 19.60 -0.16
C SER A 243 11.33 18.20 -0.25
N ARG A 244 10.07 18.12 -0.68
CA ARG A 244 9.41 16.85 -0.98
C ARG A 244 10.13 16.08 -2.11
N THR A 245 10.59 16.79 -3.13
CA THR A 245 11.37 16.19 -4.24
C THR A 245 12.67 15.57 -3.75
N ASP A 246 13.39 16.25 -2.85
CA ASP A 246 14.60 15.67 -2.24
C ASP A 246 14.30 14.35 -1.52
N LEU A 247 13.16 14.25 -0.82
CA LEU A 247 12.76 13.01 -0.15
C LEU A 247 12.45 11.90 -1.16
N PHE A 248 11.68 12.18 -2.22
CA PHE A 248 11.41 11.21 -3.28
C PHE A 248 12.70 10.69 -3.91
N ASP A 249 13.66 11.56 -4.19
CA ASP A 249 14.94 11.15 -4.76
C ASP A 249 15.73 10.23 -3.83
N ARG A 250 15.68 10.47 -2.51
CA ARG A 250 16.32 9.60 -1.51
C ARG A 250 15.63 8.25 -1.31
N LEU A 251 14.31 8.17 -1.54
CA LEU A 251 13.52 6.96 -1.33
C LEU A 251 13.49 6.04 -2.55
N ARG A 252 13.72 6.58 -3.76
CA ARG A 252 13.60 5.84 -5.03
C ARG A 252 14.47 4.59 -5.09
N ASP A 253 15.76 4.74 -4.85
CA ASP A 253 16.73 3.65 -5.01
C ASP A 253 16.54 2.53 -4.00
N PRO A 254 16.37 2.81 -2.68
CA PRO A 254 16.10 1.75 -1.71
C PRO A 254 14.77 1.03 -1.96
N HIS A 255 13.70 1.75 -2.34
CA HIS A 255 12.42 1.14 -2.67
C HIS A 255 12.54 0.21 -3.88
N THR A 256 13.17 0.68 -4.96
CA THR A 256 13.42 -0.12 -6.18
C THR A 256 14.31 -1.32 -5.89
N GLY A 257 15.37 -1.13 -5.10
CA GLY A 257 16.29 -2.19 -4.71
C GLY A 257 15.61 -3.30 -3.90
N MET A 258 14.77 -2.95 -2.93
CA MET A 258 14.00 -3.91 -2.14
C MET A 258 13.00 -4.69 -3.01
N ARG A 259 12.26 -4.02 -3.91
CA ARG A 259 11.36 -4.70 -4.86
C ARG A 259 12.11 -5.70 -5.74
N ALA A 260 13.23 -5.28 -6.32
CA ALA A 260 14.07 -6.16 -7.15
C ALA A 260 14.66 -7.32 -6.33
N GLY A 261 15.09 -7.08 -5.09
CA GLY A 261 15.58 -8.09 -4.15
C GLY A 261 14.52 -9.13 -3.86
N LEU A 262 13.31 -8.68 -3.50
CA LEU A 262 12.19 -9.58 -3.21
C LEU A 262 11.82 -10.43 -4.44
N ARG A 263 11.69 -9.81 -5.63
CA ARG A 263 11.38 -10.54 -6.86
C ARG A 263 12.41 -11.62 -7.18
N ARG A 264 13.71 -11.36 -6.99
CA ARG A 264 14.77 -12.39 -7.14
C ARG A 264 14.63 -13.51 -6.11
N ALA A 265 14.23 -13.18 -4.87
CA ALA A 265 14.12 -14.15 -3.80
C ALA A 265 12.94 -15.11 -3.97
N ILE A 266 11.78 -14.60 -4.43
CA ILE A 266 10.53 -15.38 -4.50
C ILE A 266 10.04 -15.65 -5.93
N GLY A 267 10.60 -14.99 -6.94
CA GLY A 267 10.19 -15.16 -8.33
C GLY A 267 10.58 -16.52 -8.89
N ARG A 268 9.80 -17.00 -9.85
CA ARG A 268 10.13 -18.18 -10.64
C ARG A 268 11.33 -17.88 -11.52
N ASP A 269 12.23 -18.83 -11.63
CA ASP A 269 13.40 -18.70 -12.49
C ASP A 269 12.97 -18.81 -13.97
N PRO A 270 13.16 -17.79 -14.80
CA PRO A 270 12.74 -17.84 -16.21
C PRO A 270 13.40 -18.99 -17.00
N ALA A 271 14.56 -19.49 -16.57
CA ALA A 271 15.21 -20.63 -17.17
C ALA A 271 14.51 -21.96 -16.87
N ALA A 272 13.74 -22.05 -15.75
CA ALA A 272 13.01 -23.26 -15.37
C ALA A 272 11.72 -23.49 -16.18
N THR A 273 11.22 -22.45 -16.85
CA THR A 273 10.03 -22.53 -17.71
C THR A 273 10.33 -22.95 -19.15
N ALA A 274 11.59 -22.91 -19.55
CA ALA A 274 12.04 -23.44 -20.83
C ALA A 274 12.34 -24.96 -20.70
N SER A 275 11.31 -25.77 -20.44
CA SER A 275 11.43 -27.22 -20.66
C SER A 275 11.78 -27.45 -22.13
N PRO A 276 12.85 -28.23 -22.45
CA PRO A 276 13.13 -28.56 -23.83
C PRO A 276 11.91 -29.30 -24.40
N SER A 277 11.31 -28.77 -25.45
CA SER A 277 10.32 -29.47 -26.23
C SER A 277 10.88 -30.85 -26.56
N ALA A 278 10.15 -31.89 -26.18
CA ALA A 278 10.52 -33.27 -26.54
C ALA A 278 10.76 -33.31 -28.04
N PRO A 279 11.85 -33.98 -28.52
CA PRO A 279 12.09 -34.11 -29.93
C PRO A 279 10.87 -34.82 -30.58
N GLU A 280 10.31 -34.22 -31.63
CA GLU A 280 9.26 -34.86 -32.43
C GLU A 280 9.73 -36.26 -32.86
N PRO A 281 8.85 -37.29 -32.74
CA PRO A 281 9.21 -38.62 -33.23
C PRO A 281 9.40 -38.56 -34.74
N GLY A 282 10.65 -38.83 -35.13
CA GLY A 282 11.09 -38.76 -36.53
C GLY A 282 10.13 -39.47 -37.45
N SER A 283 9.68 -38.76 -38.46
CA SER A 283 8.99 -39.26 -39.63
C SER A 283 9.89 -40.28 -40.33
N THR A 284 9.58 -41.56 -40.17
CA THR A 284 10.22 -42.66 -40.97
C THR A 284 9.82 -42.47 -42.43
N ALA A 285 10.75 -41.96 -43.23
CA ALA A 285 10.61 -41.94 -44.67
C ALA A 285 10.59 -43.40 -45.19
N THR A 286 9.42 -43.86 -45.62
CA THR A 286 9.26 -45.12 -46.36
C THR A 286 9.98 -45.00 -47.69
N LYS A 287 11.04 -45.78 -47.85
CA LYS A 287 11.81 -45.92 -49.10
C LYS A 287 11.09 -46.93 -49.96
N ASP A 288 10.20 -46.52 -50.83
CA ASP A 288 9.68 -47.37 -51.90
C ASP A 288 10.73 -47.50 -52.99
N GLY A 289 11.17 -48.75 -53.20
CA GLY A 289 11.99 -49.14 -54.32
C GLY A 289 11.13 -49.51 -55.54
N ARG A 290 11.48 -48.96 -56.64
CA ARG A 290 11.57 -49.60 -57.95
C ARG A 290 12.17 -48.65 -58.98
#